data_b6a16d1d1f92d686cdd7d95647b51161
#
_entry.id   b6a16d1d1f92d686cdd7d95647b51161
#
_cell.length_a   1.000
_cell.length_b   1.000
_cell.length_c   1.000
_cell.angle_alpha   90.00
_cell.angle_beta   90.00
_cell.angle_gamma   90.00
#
_symmetry.space_group_name_H-M   'P 1'
#
loop_
_entity.id
_entity.type
_entity.pdbx_description
1 polymer ?
#
loop_
_entity_poly.entity_id
_entity_poly.type
_entity_poly.pdbx_seq_one_letter_code
_entity_poly.pdbx_strand_id
1 'polypeptide(L)'
;MPEMKEPLIPAIGVVTDIRIDTPDVKTFRVVTPDGKKAFEHKPGQCAMLSIPGVGEAMFSITSSPTNEAFMEFSIKKCGCVTEWLHSMEVGQQITIRGPYGNGFPVDTAFTGHDLLFIAGGIGLAPLR
;
A
#
# COMPACT_ATOMS: atom_id res chain seq x y z
N MET A 1 8.47 -18.17 -13.78
CA MET A 1 8.09 -16.82 -14.22
C MET A 1 6.86 -16.40 -13.46
N PRO A 2 6.95 -15.35 -12.68
CA PRO A 2 5.73 -14.90 -11.99
C PRO A 2 4.70 -14.48 -13.04
N GLU A 3 3.49 -14.98 -12.90
CA GLU A 3 2.38 -14.53 -13.73
C GLU A 3 2.19 -13.04 -13.52
N MET A 4 2.10 -12.30 -14.62
CA MET A 4 1.70 -10.91 -14.56
C MET A 4 0.24 -10.86 -14.15
N LYS A 5 0.00 -10.47 -12.91
CA LYS A 5 -1.34 -10.38 -12.39
C LYS A 5 -2.08 -9.25 -13.09
N GLU A 6 -3.28 -9.54 -13.55
CA GLU A 6 -4.16 -8.52 -14.13
C GLU A 6 -4.50 -7.48 -13.05
N PRO A 7 -4.13 -6.19 -13.22
CA PRO A 7 -4.34 -5.18 -12.17
C PRO A 7 -5.80 -4.94 -11.80
N LEU A 8 -6.73 -5.30 -12.66
CA LEU A 8 -8.16 -5.12 -12.40
C LEU A 8 -8.77 -6.27 -11.61
N ILE A 9 -8.07 -7.42 -11.50
CA ILE A 9 -8.56 -8.57 -10.76
C ILE A 9 -8.14 -8.44 -9.30
N PRO A 10 -9.09 -8.30 -8.36
CA PRO A 10 -8.74 -8.14 -6.95
C PRO A 10 -8.20 -9.45 -6.35
N ALA A 11 -7.26 -9.29 -5.43
CA ALA A 11 -6.76 -10.36 -4.58
C ALA A 11 -7.27 -10.15 -3.16
N ILE A 12 -7.32 -11.22 -2.38
CA ILE A 12 -7.61 -11.12 -0.96
C ILE A 12 -6.32 -10.75 -0.23
N GLY A 13 -6.39 -9.72 0.61
CA GLY A 13 -5.32 -9.34 1.51
C GLY A 13 -5.70 -9.61 2.96
N VAL A 14 -4.75 -10.10 3.74
CA VAL A 14 -4.93 -10.32 5.18
C VAL A 14 -4.05 -9.34 5.92
N VAL A 15 -4.62 -8.61 6.86
CA VAL A 15 -3.88 -7.68 7.71
C VAL A 15 -3.13 -8.48 8.77
N THR A 16 -1.80 -8.41 8.74
CA THR A 16 -0.95 -9.17 9.67
C THR A 16 -0.35 -8.31 10.77
N ASP A 17 -0.29 -7.01 10.59
CA ASP A 17 0.24 -6.08 11.59
C ASP A 17 -0.38 -4.69 11.39
N ILE A 18 -0.59 -3.99 12.49
CA ILE A 18 -1.13 -2.63 12.50
C ILE A 18 -0.27 -1.80 13.45
N ARG A 19 0.38 -0.76 12.90
CA ARG A 19 1.18 0.16 13.69
C ARG A 19 0.49 1.51 13.76
N ILE A 20 0.34 2.04 14.96
CA ILE A 20 -0.21 3.38 15.17
C ILE A 20 0.94 4.38 15.05
N ASP A 21 0.95 5.15 13.97
CA ASP A 21 1.99 6.14 13.71
C ASP A 21 1.65 7.48 14.37
N THR A 22 0.40 7.91 14.25
CA THR A 22 -0.14 9.13 14.87
C THR A 22 -1.58 8.84 15.30
N PRO A 23 -2.26 9.75 16.02
CA PRO A 23 -3.66 9.53 16.39
C PRO A 23 -4.60 9.29 15.20
N ASP A 24 -4.26 9.79 14.02
CA ASP A 24 -5.09 9.67 12.82
C ASP A 24 -4.42 8.90 11.67
N VAL A 25 -3.22 8.34 11.87
CA VAL A 25 -2.51 7.56 10.84
C VAL A 25 -2.09 6.21 11.41
N LYS A 26 -2.47 5.16 10.70
CA LYS A 26 -2.03 3.78 10.98
C LYS A 26 -1.34 3.20 9.75
N THR A 27 -0.31 2.39 9.97
CA THR A 27 0.32 1.60 8.91
C THR A 27 -0.13 0.16 9.01
N PHE A 28 -0.69 -0.35 7.93
CA PHE A 28 -1.21 -1.71 7.83
C PHE A 28 -0.27 -2.55 7.00
N ARG A 29 0.10 -3.71 7.53
CA ARG A 29 0.86 -4.72 6.79
C ARG A 29 -0.10 -5.74 6.23
N VAL A 30 0.00 -6.00 4.93
CA VAL A 30 -0.93 -6.87 4.21
C VAL A 30 -0.18 -7.95 3.44
N VAL A 31 -0.66 -9.18 3.55
CA VAL A 31 -0.17 -10.33 2.78
C VAL A 31 -1.36 -11.05 2.15
N THR A 32 -1.09 -11.93 1.19
CA THR A 32 -2.10 -12.87 0.68
C THR A 32 -2.39 -13.94 1.73
N PRO A 33 -3.50 -14.70 1.60
CA PRO A 33 -3.82 -15.76 2.57
C PRO A 33 -2.72 -16.81 2.75
N ASP A 34 -1.88 -17.02 1.74
CA ASP A 34 -0.73 -17.91 1.82
C ASP A 34 0.54 -17.25 2.35
N GLY A 35 0.44 -16.02 2.86
CA GLY A 35 1.52 -15.32 3.55
C GLY A 35 2.53 -14.63 2.64
N LYS A 36 2.16 -14.35 1.40
CA LYS A 36 3.05 -13.75 0.41
C LYS A 36 2.67 -12.30 0.10
N LYS A 37 3.58 -11.61 -0.59
CA LYS A 37 3.30 -10.31 -1.17
C LYS A 37 2.22 -10.45 -2.26
N ALA A 38 1.25 -9.53 -2.27
CA ALA A 38 0.09 -9.62 -3.17
C ALA A 38 0.49 -9.49 -4.66
N PHE A 39 1.42 -8.58 -4.97
CA PHE A 39 1.93 -8.37 -6.32
C PHE A 39 3.22 -7.54 -6.27
N GLU A 40 3.97 -7.55 -7.37
CA GLU A 40 5.15 -6.70 -7.52
C GLU A 40 4.75 -5.26 -7.86
N HIS A 41 5.54 -4.29 -7.42
CA HIS A 41 5.29 -2.88 -7.69
C HIS A 41 6.59 -2.10 -7.85
N LYS A 42 6.48 -0.88 -8.37
CA LYS A 42 7.59 0.08 -8.48
C LYS A 42 7.44 1.16 -7.40
N PRO A 43 8.55 1.80 -6.98
CA PRO A 43 8.45 2.89 -6.01
C PRO A 43 7.51 3.99 -6.52
N GLY A 44 6.63 4.48 -5.65
CA GLY A 44 5.67 5.52 -5.98
C GLY A 44 4.36 5.04 -6.55
N GLN A 45 4.20 3.74 -6.77
CA GLN A 45 2.92 3.19 -7.19
C GLN A 45 1.94 3.07 -6.03
N CYS A 46 0.67 2.88 -6.37
CA CYS A 46 -0.43 2.76 -5.42
C CYS A 46 -1.28 1.54 -5.72
N ALA A 47 -2.16 1.21 -4.80
CA ALA A 47 -3.10 0.11 -4.92
C ALA A 47 -4.48 0.55 -4.45
N MET A 48 -5.50 -0.13 -4.96
CA MET A 48 -6.88 0.07 -4.55
C MET A 48 -7.19 -0.92 -3.44
N LEU A 49 -7.54 -0.40 -2.27
CA LEU A 49 -8.02 -1.22 -1.17
C LEU A 49 -9.53 -1.09 -1.08
N SER A 50 -10.21 -2.20 -1.00
CA SER A 50 -11.67 -2.19 -0.91
C SER A 50 -12.18 -3.10 0.19
N ILE A 51 -13.31 -2.68 0.75
CA ILE A 51 -14.03 -3.42 1.78
C ILE A 51 -15.43 -3.65 1.25
N PRO A 52 -15.83 -4.90 1.04
CA PRO A 52 -17.18 -5.19 0.52
C PRO A 52 -18.27 -4.53 1.37
N GLY A 53 -19.18 -3.84 0.70
CA GLY A 53 -20.28 -3.14 1.36
C GLY A 53 -19.96 -1.77 1.94
N VAL A 54 -18.69 -1.39 1.95
CA VAL A 54 -18.25 -0.08 2.48
C VAL A 54 -17.75 0.84 1.37
N GLY A 55 -16.85 0.35 0.54
CA GLY A 55 -16.29 1.10 -0.58
C GLY A 55 -14.84 0.80 -0.83
N GLU A 56 -14.22 1.58 -1.71
CA GLU A 56 -12.80 1.44 -2.04
C GLU A 56 -12.13 2.80 -2.16
N ALA A 57 -10.81 2.81 -1.97
CA ALA A 57 -9.99 4.01 -2.11
C ALA A 57 -8.56 3.63 -2.52
N MET A 58 -7.88 4.58 -3.14
CA MET A 58 -6.51 4.42 -3.61
C MET A 58 -5.53 4.83 -2.52
N PHE A 59 -4.53 3.99 -2.27
CA PHE A 59 -3.48 4.27 -1.28
C PHE A 59 -2.11 3.99 -1.86
N SER A 60 -1.16 4.87 -1.56
CA SER A 60 0.24 4.64 -1.94
C SER A 60 0.81 3.44 -1.20
N ILE A 61 1.60 2.63 -1.91
CA ILE A 61 2.34 1.53 -1.31
C ILE A 61 3.56 2.13 -0.62
N THR A 62 3.70 1.91 0.69
CA THR A 62 4.73 2.56 1.50
C THR A 62 5.88 1.62 1.88
N SER A 63 5.74 0.33 1.61
CA SER A 63 6.84 -0.62 1.74
C SER A 63 7.74 -0.60 0.50
N SER A 64 9.02 -0.97 0.69
CA SER A 64 9.96 -1.04 -0.43
C SER A 64 9.53 -2.10 -1.46
N PRO A 65 9.67 -1.82 -2.76
CA PRO A 65 9.45 -2.85 -3.80
C PRO A 65 10.37 -4.06 -3.66
N THR A 66 11.53 -3.90 -3.01
CA THR A 66 12.48 -4.98 -2.76
C THR A 66 12.08 -5.89 -1.61
N ASN A 67 11.11 -5.47 -0.79
CA ASN A 67 10.56 -6.33 0.25
C ASN A 67 9.60 -7.32 -0.39
N GLU A 68 9.96 -8.60 -0.35
CA GLU A 68 9.18 -9.66 -0.97
C GLU A 68 8.21 -10.36 -0.02
N ALA A 69 8.25 -9.99 1.26
CA ALA A 69 7.45 -10.66 2.28
C ALA A 69 6.03 -10.09 2.44
N PHE A 70 5.88 -8.78 2.28
CA PHE A 70 4.60 -8.10 2.52
C PHE A 70 4.52 -6.75 1.80
N MET A 71 3.33 -6.16 1.82
CA MET A 71 3.10 -4.78 1.43
C MET A 71 2.60 -3.98 2.65
N GLU A 72 2.95 -2.71 2.71
CA GLU A 72 2.47 -1.80 3.75
C GLU A 72 1.76 -0.59 3.15
N PHE A 73 0.79 -0.09 3.89
CA PHE A 73 0.01 1.10 3.55
C PHE A 73 -0.14 1.96 4.80
N SER A 74 0.25 3.23 4.69
CA SER A 74 0.02 4.21 5.75
C SER A 74 -1.25 4.98 5.41
N ILE A 75 -2.25 4.91 6.27
CA ILE A 75 -3.60 5.39 5.97
C ILE A 75 -4.03 6.40 7.02
N LYS A 76 -4.34 7.62 6.56
CA LYS A 76 -4.91 8.67 7.39
C LYS A 76 -6.42 8.49 7.47
N LYS A 77 -6.96 8.60 8.66
CA LYS A 77 -8.40 8.55 8.92
C LYS A 77 -9.04 9.86 8.45
N CYS A 78 -9.75 9.82 7.34
CA CYS A 78 -10.30 11.03 6.73
C CYS A 78 -11.63 10.84 5.98
N GLY A 79 -12.31 9.71 6.14
CA GLY A 79 -13.58 9.44 5.47
C GLY A 79 -14.09 8.05 5.75
N CYS A 80 -15.21 7.67 5.13
CA CYS A 80 -15.91 6.43 5.41
C CYS A 80 -15.01 5.17 5.27
N VAL A 81 -14.30 5.04 4.16
CA VAL A 81 -13.43 3.88 3.91
C VAL A 81 -12.27 3.85 4.91
N THR A 82 -11.61 4.99 5.12
CA THR A 82 -10.46 5.07 6.02
C THR A 82 -10.88 4.91 7.49
N GLU A 83 -12.04 5.39 7.87
CA GLU A 83 -12.58 5.16 9.21
C GLU A 83 -12.83 3.68 9.45
N TRP A 84 -13.37 2.99 8.46
CA TRP A 84 -13.59 1.55 8.55
C TRP A 84 -12.26 0.80 8.63
N LEU A 85 -11.28 1.16 7.79
CA LEU A 85 -9.95 0.58 7.82
C LEU A 85 -9.29 0.76 9.20
N HIS A 86 -9.44 1.94 9.82
CA HIS A 86 -8.88 2.20 11.15
C HIS A 86 -9.54 1.38 12.27
N SER A 87 -10.73 0.82 12.03
CA SER A 87 -11.40 -0.08 12.97
C SER A 87 -11.00 -1.55 12.80
N MET A 88 -10.20 -1.88 11.78
CA MET A 88 -9.77 -3.25 11.52
C MET A 88 -8.83 -3.78 12.59
N GLU A 89 -8.90 -5.09 12.79
CA GLU A 89 -8.00 -5.84 13.64
C GLU A 89 -7.11 -6.75 12.81
N VAL A 90 -5.98 -7.16 13.39
CA VAL A 90 -5.09 -8.14 12.78
C VAL A 90 -5.86 -9.44 12.51
N GLY A 91 -5.66 -9.99 11.32
CA GLY A 91 -6.35 -11.20 10.86
C GLY A 91 -7.56 -10.93 9.96
N GLN A 92 -8.06 -9.70 9.92
CA GLN A 92 -9.17 -9.36 9.03
C GLN A 92 -8.72 -9.25 7.58
N GLN A 93 -9.67 -9.41 6.68
CA GLN A 93 -9.43 -9.44 5.25
C GLN A 93 -9.94 -8.19 4.56
N ILE A 94 -9.19 -7.75 3.55
CA ILE A 94 -9.58 -6.69 2.61
C ILE A 94 -9.38 -7.21 1.20
N THR A 95 -9.91 -6.51 0.22
CA THR A 95 -9.62 -6.79 -1.19
C THR A 95 -8.62 -5.76 -1.70
N ILE A 96 -7.59 -6.25 -2.40
CA ILE A 96 -6.52 -5.41 -2.92
C ILE A 96 -6.33 -5.67 -4.40
N ARG A 97 -6.20 -4.62 -5.19
CA ARG A 97 -5.89 -4.71 -6.61
C ARG A 97 -4.90 -3.64 -7.02
N GLY A 98 -4.09 -3.94 -8.02
CA GLY A 98 -3.03 -3.07 -8.53
C GLY A 98 -1.88 -3.88 -9.11
N PRO A 99 -0.70 -3.27 -9.28
CA PRO A 99 -0.36 -1.89 -8.92
C PRO A 99 -0.86 -0.87 -9.94
N TYR A 100 -1.01 0.38 -9.51
CA TYR A 100 -1.43 1.50 -10.36
C TYR A 100 -0.44 2.65 -10.28
N GLY A 101 -0.40 3.47 -11.34
CA GLY A 101 0.46 4.65 -11.42
C GLY A 101 1.79 4.37 -12.10
N ASN A 102 2.50 5.44 -12.48
CA ASN A 102 3.74 5.35 -13.25
C ASN A 102 4.97 5.08 -12.39
N GLY A 103 4.89 5.32 -11.09
CA GLY A 103 6.04 5.20 -10.19
C GLY A 103 6.98 6.40 -10.29
N PHE A 104 7.98 6.42 -9.38
CA PHE A 104 9.06 7.40 -9.44
C PHE A 104 10.09 6.98 -10.48
N PRO A 105 10.74 7.93 -11.19
CA PRO A 105 11.71 7.61 -12.23
C PRO A 105 13.09 7.21 -11.66
N VAL A 106 13.12 6.16 -10.83
CA VAL A 106 14.33 5.73 -10.10
C VAL A 106 15.42 5.20 -11.01
N ASP A 107 15.04 4.57 -12.14
CA ASP A 107 15.98 3.96 -13.08
C ASP A 107 16.41 4.92 -14.19
N THR A 108 15.88 6.13 -14.22
CA THR A 108 16.15 7.14 -15.26
C THR A 108 16.56 8.47 -14.66
N ALA A 109 15.60 9.36 -14.36
CA ALA A 109 15.89 10.72 -13.91
C ALA A 109 16.60 10.79 -12.56
N PHE A 110 16.39 9.80 -11.67
CA PHE A 110 17.02 9.80 -10.35
C PHE A 110 18.42 9.18 -10.34
N THR A 111 18.73 8.35 -11.33
CA THR A 111 20.01 7.64 -11.39
C THR A 111 21.19 8.60 -11.47
N GLY A 112 22.18 8.41 -10.59
CA GLY A 112 23.39 9.21 -10.56
C GLY A 112 23.24 10.59 -9.94
N HIS A 113 22.11 10.91 -9.33
CA HIS A 113 21.85 12.20 -8.70
C HIS A 113 21.61 12.05 -7.19
N ASP A 114 22.00 13.08 -6.45
CA ASP A 114 21.57 13.23 -5.07
C ASP A 114 20.10 13.66 -5.06
N LEU A 115 19.33 13.11 -4.13
CA LEU A 115 17.90 13.38 -4.06
C LEU A 115 17.54 14.09 -2.77
N LEU A 116 16.73 15.14 -2.89
CA LEU A 116 16.13 15.82 -1.76
C LEU A 116 14.62 15.56 -1.80
N PHE A 117 14.09 14.93 -0.76
CA PHE A 117 12.65 14.70 -0.64
C PHE A 117 12.04 15.73 0.30
N ILE A 118 10.97 16.36 -0.15
CA ILE A 118 10.20 17.32 0.66
C ILE A 118 8.78 16.76 0.77
N ALA A 119 8.36 16.48 2.00
CA ALA A 119 7.06 15.87 2.24
C ALA A 119 6.24 16.69 3.23
N GLY A 120 4.95 16.85 2.95
CA GLY A 120 3.97 17.44 3.85
C GLY A 120 3.10 16.36 4.48
N GLY A 121 3.06 16.28 5.81
CA GLY A 121 2.21 15.34 6.53
C GLY A 121 2.46 13.89 6.13
N ILE A 122 1.38 13.16 5.83
CA ILE A 122 1.44 11.74 5.43
C ILE A 122 2.16 11.53 4.09
N GLY A 123 2.40 12.57 3.30
CA GLY A 123 3.13 12.47 2.04
C GLY A 123 4.55 11.93 2.18
N LEU A 124 5.12 11.88 3.39
CA LEU A 124 6.40 11.25 3.66
C LEU A 124 6.36 9.72 3.41
N ALA A 125 5.24 9.09 3.71
CA ALA A 125 5.12 7.62 3.66
C ALA A 125 5.46 7.01 2.28
N PRO A 126 4.93 7.54 1.14
CA PRO A 126 5.29 6.99 -0.17
C PRO A 126 6.71 7.32 -0.63
N LEU A 127 7.40 8.24 0.04
CA LEU A 127 8.79 8.61 -0.29
C LEU A 127 9.82 7.75 0.44
N ARG A 128 9.41 6.95 1.39
CA ARG A 128 10.27 6.11 2.21
C ARG A 128 10.82 4.89 1.48
#